data_250d12e38944e1fabb1caaa8632e7309
#
_entry.id   250d12e38944e1fabb1caaa8632e7309
#
_cell.length_a   1.000
_cell.length_b   1.000
_cell.length_c   1.000
_cell.angle_alpha   90.00
_cell.angle_beta   90.00
_cell.angle_gamma   90.00
#
_symmetry.space_group_name_H-M   'P 1'
#
loop_
_entity.id
_entity.type
_entity.pdbx_description
1 polymer ?
#
loop_
_entity_poly.entity_id
_entity_poly.type
_entity_poly.pdbx_seq_one_letter_code
_entity_poly.pdbx_strand_id
1 'polypeptide(L)'
;MADFSAKTPCRILSLDGGGAKGFYTLGVLREIEGMVKCPIHEKFDLIFGTSTGAIIAALLALGRSVKEISDIYEKHVPTVMQKKNRREKSLALAKLGDEVFKEDKFDKMKTGVGIVTTRWVIERPMIFKTSIEQAHGRVGTFSPGFGVKVSNAVQASCSAYPFFERKMVKTDKGDLVELIDGGYCANNPTLYAIADAIMALKLPPENIRVVSIGVGVYPSPKQSWFSSTKWAQMLMSVQLLQ
;
A
#
# COMPACT_ATOMS: atom_id res chain seq x y z
N MET A 1 2.57 19.79 -8.07
CA MET A 1 2.92 19.32 -6.70
C MET A 1 1.86 19.87 -5.78
N ALA A 2 1.33 19.06 -4.86
CA ALA A 2 0.38 19.56 -3.86
C ALA A 2 1.13 20.42 -2.86
N ASP A 3 0.71 21.68 -2.71
CA ASP A 3 1.20 22.54 -1.65
C ASP A 3 0.48 22.16 -0.34
N PHE A 4 1.20 21.52 0.58
CA PHE A 4 0.66 21.09 1.86
C PHE A 4 0.65 22.23 2.91
N SER A 5 1.39 23.32 2.66
CA SER A 5 1.54 24.43 3.62
C SER A 5 0.26 25.25 3.80
N ALA A 6 -0.63 25.25 2.80
CA ALA A 6 -1.85 26.04 2.78
C ALA A 6 -3.12 25.27 3.19
N LYS A 7 -3.05 23.92 3.34
CA LYS A 7 -4.23 23.11 3.60
C LYS A 7 -4.42 22.80 5.08
N THR A 8 -5.42 23.39 5.67
CA THR A 8 -5.85 23.12 7.04
C THR A 8 -7.33 22.72 7.03
N PRO A 9 -7.69 21.50 7.48
CA PRO A 9 -6.85 20.40 7.97
C PRO A 9 -6.23 19.55 6.86
N CYS A 10 -5.05 18.96 7.12
CA CYS A 10 -4.47 17.90 6.31
C CYS A 10 -5.26 16.60 6.51
N ARG A 11 -5.75 16.03 5.43
CA ARG A 11 -6.57 14.82 5.44
C ARG A 11 -5.77 13.62 4.97
N ILE A 12 -5.66 12.62 5.83
CA ILE A 12 -4.90 11.41 5.59
C ILE A 12 -5.86 10.24 5.40
N LEU A 13 -5.65 9.43 4.37
CA LEU A 13 -6.28 8.14 4.17
C LEU A 13 -5.24 7.04 4.38
N SER A 14 -5.53 6.12 5.29
CA SER A 14 -4.69 4.96 5.60
C SER A 14 -5.43 3.67 5.23
N LEU A 15 -4.80 2.82 4.42
CA LEU A 15 -5.39 1.61 3.87
C LEU A 15 -4.57 0.37 4.28
N ASP A 16 -5.20 -0.52 5.03
CA ASP A 16 -4.58 -1.72 5.55
C ASP A 16 -4.25 -2.76 4.48
N GLY A 17 -3.26 -3.58 4.78
CA GLY A 17 -3.01 -4.82 4.08
C GLY A 17 -4.06 -5.89 4.39
N GLY A 18 -4.27 -6.83 3.49
CA GLY A 18 -5.21 -7.92 3.74
C GLY A 18 -5.53 -8.82 2.56
N GLY A 19 -4.73 -8.80 1.52
CA GLY A 19 -4.89 -9.66 0.33
C GLY A 19 -6.25 -9.48 -0.35
N ALA A 20 -6.97 -10.57 -0.59
CA ALA A 20 -8.29 -10.52 -1.24
C ALA A 20 -9.34 -9.73 -0.44
N LYS A 21 -9.12 -9.48 0.85
CA LYS A 21 -10.05 -8.68 1.68
C LYS A 21 -10.12 -7.20 1.26
N GLY A 22 -9.25 -6.73 0.37
CA GLY A 22 -9.34 -5.39 -0.24
C GLY A 22 -10.70 -5.07 -0.88
N PHE A 23 -11.51 -6.07 -1.20
CA PHE A 23 -12.91 -5.85 -1.62
C PHE A 23 -13.75 -5.14 -0.54
N TYR A 24 -13.49 -5.44 0.74
CA TYR A 24 -14.14 -4.72 1.85
C TYR A 24 -13.72 -3.26 1.86
N THR A 25 -12.42 -3.00 1.74
CA THR A 25 -11.87 -1.64 1.67
C THR A 25 -12.48 -0.85 0.52
N LEU A 26 -12.64 -1.46 -0.66
CA LEU A 26 -13.29 -0.84 -1.82
C LEU A 26 -14.78 -0.54 -1.59
N GLY A 27 -15.49 -1.42 -0.88
CA GLY A 27 -16.87 -1.17 -0.46
C GLY A 27 -16.99 0.09 0.40
N VAL A 28 -16.14 0.22 1.42
CA VAL A 28 -16.10 1.40 2.30
C VAL A 28 -15.71 2.66 1.52
N LEU A 29 -14.71 2.57 0.65
CA LEU A 29 -14.27 3.71 -0.18
C LEU A 29 -15.36 4.18 -1.14
N ARG A 30 -16.20 3.28 -1.66
CA ARG A 30 -17.35 3.64 -2.53
C ARG A 30 -18.33 4.53 -1.79
N GLU A 31 -18.64 4.19 -0.54
CA GLU A 31 -19.53 5.01 0.30
C GLU A 31 -18.88 6.39 0.57
N ILE A 32 -17.60 6.42 0.90
CA ILE A 32 -16.86 7.67 1.13
C ILE A 32 -16.85 8.53 -0.14
N GLU A 33 -16.54 7.98 -1.32
CA GLU A 33 -16.53 8.70 -2.59
C GLU A 33 -17.91 9.28 -2.90
N GLY A 34 -18.97 8.50 -2.66
CA GLY A 34 -20.35 8.96 -2.78
C GLY A 34 -20.72 10.10 -1.81
N MET A 35 -20.24 10.04 -0.57
CA MET A 35 -20.47 11.09 0.45
C MET A 35 -19.73 12.38 0.13
N VAL A 36 -18.46 12.31 -0.29
CA VAL A 36 -17.63 13.50 -0.55
C VAL A 36 -17.92 14.11 -1.92
N LYS A 37 -18.57 13.39 -2.82
CA LYS A 37 -18.97 13.82 -4.18
C LYS A 37 -17.81 14.34 -5.04
N CYS A 38 -16.60 13.85 -4.80
CA CYS A 38 -15.42 14.14 -5.59
C CYS A 38 -14.46 12.94 -5.56
N PRO A 39 -13.54 12.83 -6.52
CA PRO A 39 -12.51 11.79 -6.50
C PRO A 39 -11.73 11.78 -5.18
N ILE A 40 -11.41 10.60 -4.68
CA ILE A 40 -10.73 10.42 -3.38
C ILE A 40 -9.41 11.22 -3.29
N HIS A 41 -8.62 11.26 -4.38
CA HIS A 41 -7.35 12.00 -4.40
C HIS A 41 -7.50 13.54 -4.29
N GLU A 42 -8.68 14.08 -4.54
CA GLU A 42 -8.98 15.51 -4.33
C GLU A 42 -9.37 15.81 -2.88
N LYS A 43 -9.85 14.77 -2.17
CA LYS A 43 -10.31 14.90 -0.78
C LYS A 43 -9.20 14.66 0.23
N PHE A 44 -8.26 13.78 -0.08
CA PHE A 44 -7.18 13.39 0.83
C PHE A 44 -5.84 13.92 0.31
N ASP A 45 -5.07 14.53 1.21
CA ASP A 45 -3.77 15.13 0.92
C ASP A 45 -2.64 14.09 0.95
N LEU A 46 -2.79 13.05 1.78
CA LEU A 46 -1.89 11.90 1.85
C LEU A 46 -2.71 10.60 1.81
N ILE A 47 -2.29 9.64 0.99
CA ILE A 47 -2.87 8.30 0.93
C ILE A 47 -1.77 7.28 1.18
N PHE A 48 -1.84 6.56 2.30
CA PHE A 48 -0.88 5.52 2.64
C PHE A 48 -1.51 4.15 2.50
N GLY A 49 -0.74 3.19 2.00
CA GLY A 49 -1.22 1.82 1.83
C GLY A 49 -0.15 0.77 2.03
N THR A 50 -0.59 -0.39 2.53
CA THR A 50 0.23 -1.59 2.71
C THR A 50 -0.38 -2.74 1.92
N SER A 51 0.44 -3.52 1.20
CA SER A 51 -0.02 -4.72 0.49
C SER A 51 -1.21 -4.42 -0.44
N THR A 52 -2.35 -5.05 -0.25
CA THR A 52 -3.58 -4.76 -1.00
C THR A 52 -3.98 -3.28 -0.89
N GLY A 53 -3.81 -2.66 0.28
CA GLY A 53 -4.01 -1.23 0.48
C GLY A 53 -3.07 -0.37 -0.36
N ALA A 54 -1.85 -0.84 -0.66
CA ALA A 54 -0.90 -0.14 -1.52
C ALA A 54 -1.36 -0.12 -3.00
N ILE A 55 -1.98 -1.20 -3.49
CA ILE A 55 -2.58 -1.22 -4.83
C ILE A 55 -3.67 -0.14 -4.92
N ILE A 56 -4.56 -0.12 -3.94
CA ILE A 56 -5.69 0.82 -3.89
C ILE A 56 -5.17 2.25 -3.75
N ALA A 57 -4.24 2.50 -2.82
CA ALA A 57 -3.63 3.81 -2.58
C ALA A 57 -2.97 4.38 -3.85
N ALA A 58 -2.19 3.56 -4.56
CA ALA A 58 -1.54 3.96 -5.79
C ALA A 58 -2.54 4.33 -6.90
N LEU A 59 -3.59 3.53 -7.08
CA LEU A 59 -4.62 3.79 -8.08
C LEU A 59 -5.45 5.04 -7.75
N LEU A 60 -5.82 5.23 -6.50
CA LEU A 60 -6.49 6.44 -6.04
C LEU A 60 -5.63 7.68 -6.29
N ALA A 61 -4.34 7.62 -5.94
CA ALA A 61 -3.41 8.72 -6.14
C ALA A 61 -3.13 9.02 -7.62
N LEU A 62 -3.23 8.02 -8.50
CA LEU A 62 -3.22 8.22 -9.97
C LEU A 62 -4.52 8.81 -10.51
N GLY A 63 -5.53 8.97 -9.66
CA GLY A 63 -6.81 9.59 -10.00
C GLY A 63 -7.86 8.63 -10.54
N ARG A 64 -7.72 7.32 -10.28
CA ARG A 64 -8.75 6.35 -10.61
C ARG A 64 -9.92 6.46 -9.65
N SER A 65 -11.14 6.30 -10.15
CA SER A 65 -12.34 6.19 -9.33
C SER A 65 -12.38 4.85 -8.59
N VAL A 66 -13.10 4.81 -7.47
CA VAL A 66 -13.28 3.56 -6.72
C VAL A 66 -13.94 2.47 -7.57
N LYS A 67 -14.82 2.86 -8.51
CA LYS A 67 -15.43 1.91 -9.44
C LYS A 67 -14.38 1.27 -10.35
N GLU A 68 -13.54 2.07 -11.03
CA GLU A 68 -12.47 1.53 -11.88
C GLU A 68 -11.52 0.59 -11.10
N ILE A 69 -11.21 0.95 -9.85
CA ILE A 69 -10.36 0.11 -8.99
C ILE A 69 -11.06 -1.20 -8.66
N SER A 70 -12.37 -1.19 -8.39
CA SER A 70 -13.15 -2.40 -8.15
C SER A 70 -13.14 -3.33 -9.36
N ASP A 71 -13.34 -2.78 -10.55
CA ASP A 71 -13.31 -3.54 -11.82
C ASP A 71 -11.92 -4.21 -12.03
N ILE A 72 -10.84 -3.49 -11.73
CA ILE A 72 -9.46 -4.02 -11.75
C ILE A 72 -9.30 -5.16 -10.74
N TYR A 73 -9.81 -4.99 -9.53
CA TYR A 73 -9.74 -5.98 -8.46
C TYR A 73 -10.47 -7.27 -8.84
N GLU A 74 -11.70 -7.17 -9.34
CA GLU A 74 -12.52 -8.30 -9.78
C GLU A 74 -11.83 -9.09 -10.88
N LYS A 75 -11.19 -8.40 -11.81
CA LYS A 75 -10.47 -9.02 -12.93
C LYS A 75 -9.20 -9.76 -12.51
N HIS A 76 -8.39 -9.16 -11.64
CA HIS A 76 -7.00 -9.59 -11.44
C HIS A 76 -6.75 -10.36 -10.13
N VAL A 77 -7.39 -9.99 -9.02
CA VAL A 77 -7.12 -10.60 -7.71
C VAL A 77 -7.40 -12.10 -7.69
N PRO A 78 -8.54 -12.59 -8.22
CA PRO A 78 -8.79 -14.03 -8.28
C PRO A 78 -7.69 -14.79 -9.04
N THR A 79 -7.22 -14.22 -10.16
CA THR A 79 -6.17 -14.82 -10.98
C THR A 79 -4.86 -15.02 -10.21
N VAL A 80 -4.47 -14.02 -9.38
CA VAL A 80 -3.27 -14.12 -8.52
C VAL A 80 -3.48 -15.15 -7.42
N MET A 81 -4.63 -15.10 -6.75
CA MET A 81 -4.90 -15.95 -5.57
C MET A 81 -5.07 -17.43 -5.92
N GLN A 82 -5.56 -17.76 -7.12
CA GLN A 82 -5.73 -19.14 -7.59
C GLN A 82 -4.41 -19.83 -7.96
N LYS A 83 -3.30 -19.12 -8.09
CA LYS A 83 -2.00 -19.75 -8.39
C LYS A 83 -1.56 -20.65 -7.23
N LYS A 84 -0.96 -21.79 -7.57
CA LYS A 84 -0.68 -22.86 -6.60
C LYS A 84 0.63 -22.63 -5.84
N ASN A 85 1.66 -22.16 -6.52
CA ASN A 85 2.97 -21.99 -5.94
C ASN A 85 3.41 -20.50 -5.89
N ARG A 86 4.40 -20.24 -5.05
CA ARG A 86 4.96 -18.91 -4.79
C ARG A 86 5.40 -18.18 -6.04
N ARG A 87 6.13 -18.86 -6.92
CA ARG A 87 6.67 -18.29 -8.15
C ARG A 87 5.55 -17.85 -9.11
N GLU A 88 4.56 -18.71 -9.30
CA GLU A 88 3.41 -18.39 -10.16
C GLU A 88 2.59 -17.22 -9.62
N LYS A 89 2.40 -17.15 -8.29
CA LYS A 89 1.75 -16.00 -7.64
C LYS A 89 2.51 -14.72 -7.89
N SER A 90 3.84 -14.74 -7.72
CA SER A 90 4.69 -13.57 -7.93
C SER A 90 4.70 -13.12 -9.40
N LEU A 91 4.71 -14.05 -10.35
CA LEU A 91 4.60 -13.74 -11.77
C LEU A 91 3.23 -13.14 -12.13
N ALA A 92 2.14 -13.70 -11.58
CA ALA A 92 0.80 -13.15 -11.79
C ALA A 92 0.65 -11.74 -11.19
N LEU A 93 1.24 -11.50 -10.01
CA LEU A 93 1.27 -10.19 -9.39
C LEU A 93 2.09 -9.18 -10.21
N ALA A 94 3.23 -9.59 -10.75
CA ALA A 94 4.04 -8.76 -11.64
C ALA A 94 3.24 -8.37 -12.90
N LYS A 95 2.60 -9.36 -13.53
CA LYS A 95 1.76 -9.13 -14.71
C LYS A 95 0.62 -8.16 -14.42
N LEU A 96 -0.06 -8.31 -13.27
CA LEU A 96 -1.08 -7.35 -12.81
C LEU A 96 -0.46 -5.95 -12.72
N GLY A 97 0.69 -5.82 -12.06
CA GLY A 97 1.38 -4.53 -11.92
C GLY A 97 1.68 -3.89 -13.27
N ASP A 98 2.21 -4.65 -14.23
CA ASP A 98 2.57 -4.14 -15.55
C ASP A 98 1.34 -3.79 -16.39
N GLU A 99 0.25 -4.56 -16.34
CA GLU A 99 -0.99 -4.26 -17.05
C GLU A 99 -1.70 -3.01 -16.51
N VAL A 100 -1.71 -2.85 -15.18
CA VAL A 100 -2.47 -1.81 -14.48
C VAL A 100 -1.72 -0.48 -14.43
N PHE A 101 -0.44 -0.51 -14.04
CA PHE A 101 0.37 0.69 -13.83
C PHE A 101 1.29 1.02 -15.01
N LYS A 102 1.52 0.07 -15.93
CA LYS A 102 2.37 0.27 -17.12
C LYS A 102 3.74 0.88 -16.75
N GLU A 103 4.07 2.00 -17.36
CA GLU A 103 5.32 2.74 -17.14
C GLU A 103 5.18 3.88 -16.11
N ASP A 104 4.05 3.94 -15.41
CA ASP A 104 3.78 5.03 -14.49
C ASP A 104 4.81 5.08 -13.36
N LYS A 105 5.30 6.29 -13.09
CA LYS A 105 6.18 6.63 -11.99
C LYS A 105 5.44 7.53 -10.98
N PHE A 106 6.07 7.77 -9.84
CA PHE A 106 5.49 8.52 -8.75
C PHE A 106 5.25 10.01 -9.04
N ASP A 107 5.90 10.56 -10.07
CA ASP A 107 5.68 11.92 -10.56
C ASP A 107 4.29 12.16 -11.18
N LYS A 108 3.61 11.08 -11.60
CA LYS A 108 2.24 11.13 -12.12
C LYS A 108 1.14 11.12 -11.06
N MET A 109 1.49 10.92 -9.79
CA MET A 109 0.54 10.93 -8.69
C MET A 109 -0.06 12.32 -8.50
N LYS A 110 -1.37 12.40 -8.30
CA LYS A 110 -2.13 13.64 -8.12
C LYS A 110 -2.19 14.11 -6.66
N THR A 111 -1.89 13.21 -5.72
CA THR A 111 -1.82 13.50 -4.28
C THR A 111 -0.63 12.80 -3.65
N GLY A 112 -0.28 13.16 -2.41
CA GLY A 112 0.80 12.52 -1.66
C GLY A 112 0.51 11.04 -1.39
N VAL A 113 1.50 10.17 -1.63
CA VAL A 113 1.36 8.73 -1.40
C VAL A 113 2.49 8.19 -0.55
N GLY A 114 2.19 7.13 0.22
CA GLY A 114 3.16 6.30 0.89
C GLY A 114 2.85 4.82 0.68
N ILE A 115 3.69 4.11 -0.08
CA ILE A 115 3.59 2.65 -0.26
C ILE A 115 4.58 1.98 0.68
N VAL A 116 4.06 1.25 1.67
CA VAL A 116 4.87 0.62 2.71
C VAL A 116 5.38 -0.73 2.26
N THR A 117 6.67 -0.95 2.42
CA THR A 117 7.37 -2.22 2.20
C THR A 117 8.32 -2.49 3.37
N THR A 118 8.79 -3.72 3.49
CA THR A 118 9.80 -4.12 4.48
C THR A 118 11.08 -4.53 3.78
N ARG A 119 12.23 -3.98 4.19
CA ARG A 119 13.55 -4.42 3.75
C ARG A 119 13.88 -5.74 4.44
N TRP A 120 14.08 -6.80 3.62
CA TRP A 120 14.28 -8.15 4.15
C TRP A 120 15.48 -8.26 5.10
N VAL A 121 16.63 -7.78 4.67
CA VAL A 121 17.90 -8.02 5.41
C VAL A 121 17.97 -7.29 6.75
N ILE A 122 17.39 -6.10 6.83
CA ILE A 122 17.50 -5.24 8.03
C ILE A 122 16.20 -5.08 8.80
N GLU A 123 15.13 -5.76 8.33
CA GLU A 123 13.80 -5.78 8.97
C GLU A 123 13.25 -4.38 9.29
N ARG A 124 13.48 -3.42 8.39
CA ARG A 124 13.05 -2.03 8.54
C ARG A 124 12.13 -1.61 7.39
N PRO A 125 11.21 -0.69 7.64
CA PRO A 125 10.34 -0.18 6.60
C PRO A 125 11.14 0.56 5.53
N MET A 126 10.71 0.40 4.28
CA MET A 126 11.04 1.26 3.16
C MET A 126 9.73 1.74 2.55
N ILE A 127 9.53 3.04 2.51
CA ILE A 127 8.28 3.64 2.08
C ILE A 127 8.53 4.42 0.80
N PHE A 128 7.88 4.02 -0.30
CA PHE A 128 7.94 4.75 -1.56
C PHE A 128 6.98 5.93 -1.50
N LYS A 129 7.50 7.14 -1.69
CA LYS A 129 6.80 8.41 -1.49
C LYS A 129 6.84 9.27 -2.75
N THR A 130 5.86 10.14 -2.91
CA THR A 130 5.71 10.99 -4.11
C THR A 130 6.44 12.30 -4.02
N SER A 131 6.45 12.96 -2.85
CA SER A 131 6.86 14.35 -2.73
C SER A 131 8.16 14.50 -1.96
N ILE A 132 8.98 15.46 -2.41
CA ILE A 132 10.20 15.91 -1.70
C ILE A 132 9.87 16.42 -0.29
N GLU A 133 8.69 16.96 -0.07
CA GLU A 133 8.22 17.40 1.24
C GLU A 133 8.13 16.24 2.24
N GLN A 134 7.92 15.00 1.75
CA GLN A 134 7.94 13.78 2.56
C GLN A 134 9.37 13.26 2.85
N ALA A 135 10.41 14.00 2.48
CA ALA A 135 11.81 13.54 2.53
C ALA A 135 12.43 13.57 3.94
N HIS A 136 11.76 14.10 4.96
CA HIS A 136 12.28 14.24 6.33
C HIS A 136 13.65 14.93 6.38
N GLY A 137 13.80 16.02 5.64
CA GLY A 137 15.05 16.79 5.55
C GLY A 137 16.10 16.26 4.57
N ARG A 138 15.88 15.10 3.92
CA ARG A 138 16.80 14.52 2.92
C ARG A 138 16.55 15.07 1.51
N VAL A 139 16.34 16.37 1.39
CA VAL A 139 15.93 17.03 0.15
C VAL A 139 16.91 16.75 -1.01
N GLY A 140 18.21 16.87 -0.77
CA GLY A 140 19.24 16.70 -1.82
C GLY A 140 19.41 15.27 -2.34
N THR A 141 18.82 14.27 -1.67
CA THR A 141 18.92 12.86 -2.04
C THR A 141 17.57 12.23 -2.34
N PHE A 142 16.50 12.99 -2.24
CA PHE A 142 15.16 12.49 -2.48
C PHE A 142 14.90 12.32 -3.98
N SER A 143 14.31 11.20 -4.30
CA SER A 143 13.76 10.91 -5.62
C SER A 143 12.38 10.28 -5.45
N PRO A 144 11.32 10.77 -6.13
CA PRO A 144 9.98 10.22 -6.01
C PRO A 144 9.98 8.71 -6.26
N GLY A 145 9.47 7.95 -5.27
CA GLY A 145 9.48 6.50 -5.32
C GLY A 145 10.86 5.87 -5.53
N PHE A 146 11.95 6.54 -5.14
CA PHE A 146 13.33 6.12 -5.42
C PHE A 146 13.61 5.90 -6.92
N GLY A 147 12.88 6.61 -7.80
CA GLY A 147 13.00 6.52 -9.26
C GLY A 147 12.39 5.26 -9.90
N VAL A 148 11.79 4.36 -9.10
CA VAL A 148 11.21 3.12 -9.61
C VAL A 148 9.79 3.31 -10.15
N LYS A 149 9.32 2.37 -10.97
CA LYS A 149 7.94 2.34 -11.43
C LYS A 149 6.98 2.03 -10.27
N VAL A 150 5.77 2.56 -10.34
CA VAL A 150 4.71 2.27 -9.37
C VAL A 150 4.45 0.76 -9.27
N SER A 151 4.44 0.05 -10.41
CA SER A 151 4.27 -1.41 -10.45
C SER A 151 5.27 -2.16 -9.58
N ASN A 152 6.54 -1.75 -9.56
CA ASN A 152 7.58 -2.38 -8.75
C ASN A 152 7.40 -2.12 -7.25
N ALA A 153 7.02 -0.90 -6.86
CA ALA A 153 6.76 -0.55 -5.46
C ALA A 153 5.53 -1.30 -4.92
N VAL A 154 4.46 -1.35 -5.70
CA VAL A 154 3.23 -2.07 -5.36
C VAL A 154 3.49 -3.57 -5.27
N GLN A 155 4.20 -4.16 -6.25
CA GLN A 155 4.59 -5.56 -6.20
C GLN A 155 5.42 -5.87 -4.96
N ALA A 156 6.38 -5.02 -4.59
CA ALA A 156 7.19 -5.18 -3.39
C ALA A 156 6.32 -5.16 -2.13
N SER A 157 5.39 -4.21 -2.04
CA SER A 157 4.45 -4.09 -0.92
C SER A 157 3.52 -5.30 -0.76
N CYS A 158 3.21 -6.00 -1.86
CA CYS A 158 2.37 -7.19 -1.89
C CYS A 158 3.15 -8.52 -1.84
N SER A 159 4.48 -8.49 -1.71
CA SER A 159 5.33 -9.69 -1.71
C SER A 159 5.35 -10.38 -0.35
N ALA A 160 4.20 -10.91 0.08
CA ALA A 160 4.02 -11.60 1.37
C ALA A 160 4.75 -12.96 1.38
N TYR A 161 6.02 -12.96 1.78
CA TYR A 161 6.82 -14.16 1.96
C TYR A 161 6.27 -14.99 3.15
N PRO A 162 6.15 -16.33 3.09
CA PRO A 162 6.64 -17.22 2.04
C PRO A 162 5.63 -17.51 0.91
N PHE A 163 4.47 -16.85 0.88
CA PHE A 163 3.43 -17.09 -0.13
C PHE A 163 3.77 -16.51 -1.51
N PHE A 164 4.56 -15.45 -1.51
CA PHE A 164 5.16 -14.82 -2.70
C PHE A 164 6.68 -14.87 -2.60
N GLU A 165 7.37 -14.68 -3.73
CA GLU A 165 8.82 -14.46 -3.74
C GLU A 165 9.13 -13.04 -3.25
N ARG A 166 10.32 -12.87 -2.65
CA ARG A 166 10.84 -11.57 -2.30
C ARG A 166 11.08 -10.74 -3.57
N LYS A 167 10.88 -9.45 -3.53
CA LYS A 167 11.03 -8.57 -4.68
C LYS A 167 12.36 -7.83 -4.61
N MET A 168 13.18 -8.02 -5.64
CA MET A 168 14.37 -7.19 -5.87
C MET A 168 13.97 -5.90 -6.58
N VAL A 169 14.37 -4.76 -6.03
CA VAL A 169 14.12 -3.44 -6.60
C VAL A 169 15.45 -2.70 -6.74
N LYS A 170 15.72 -2.17 -7.93
CA LYS A 170 16.88 -1.31 -8.18
C LYS A 170 16.43 0.15 -8.15
N THR A 171 17.00 0.94 -7.24
CA THR A 171 16.76 2.38 -7.15
C THR A 171 17.47 3.13 -8.28
N ASP A 172 17.11 4.39 -8.50
CA ASP A 172 17.79 5.28 -9.46
C ASP A 172 19.24 5.56 -9.11
N LYS A 173 19.62 5.40 -7.83
CA LYS A 173 21.01 5.50 -7.36
C LYS A 173 21.82 4.23 -7.58
N GLY A 174 21.20 3.18 -8.13
CA GLY A 174 21.83 1.91 -8.39
C GLY A 174 21.79 0.90 -7.25
N ASP A 175 21.25 1.26 -6.08
CA ASP A 175 21.09 0.34 -4.95
C ASP A 175 20.12 -0.79 -5.30
N LEU A 176 20.54 -2.02 -5.06
CA LEU A 176 19.70 -3.20 -5.19
C LEU A 176 19.16 -3.58 -3.82
N VAL A 177 17.85 -3.48 -3.63
CA VAL A 177 17.19 -3.69 -2.34
C VAL A 177 16.23 -4.87 -2.42
N GLU A 178 16.37 -5.82 -1.48
CA GLU A 178 15.46 -6.96 -1.34
C GLU A 178 14.32 -6.60 -0.40
N LEU A 179 13.09 -6.68 -0.90
CA LEU A 179 11.87 -6.25 -0.24
C LEU A 179 10.87 -7.40 -0.10
N ILE A 180 10.10 -7.32 0.97
CA ILE A 180 8.90 -8.13 1.24
C ILE A 180 7.73 -7.22 1.58
N ASP A 181 6.57 -7.83 1.75
CA ASP A 181 5.31 -7.15 2.09
C ASP A 181 5.48 -6.17 3.27
N GLY A 182 4.83 -5.02 3.14
CA GLY A 182 4.84 -3.99 4.17
C GLY A 182 4.18 -4.40 5.48
N GLY A 183 3.30 -5.40 5.44
CA GLY A 183 2.59 -5.92 6.61
C GLY A 183 3.51 -6.47 7.70
N TYR A 184 4.75 -6.84 7.37
CA TYR A 184 5.75 -7.24 8.37
C TYR A 184 6.21 -6.09 9.27
N CYS A 185 6.20 -4.84 8.78
CA CYS A 185 6.53 -3.65 9.58
C CYS A 185 5.27 -2.91 10.04
N ALA A 186 4.30 -2.76 9.14
CA ALA A 186 3.07 -2.03 9.41
C ALA A 186 1.95 -2.46 8.46
N ASN A 187 1.12 -3.39 8.89
CA ASN A 187 -0.09 -3.74 8.15
C ASN A 187 -1.05 -2.55 8.06
N ASN A 188 -1.20 -1.82 9.15
CA ASN A 188 -1.86 -0.52 9.19
C ASN A 188 -0.82 0.60 9.08
N PRO A 189 -0.76 1.36 7.99
CA PRO A 189 0.27 2.36 7.76
C PRO A 189 0.01 3.73 8.42
N THR A 190 -1.03 3.86 9.23
CA THR A 190 -1.48 5.13 9.83
C THR A 190 -0.36 5.87 10.56
N LEU A 191 0.44 5.16 11.36
CA LEU A 191 1.52 5.77 12.13
C LEU A 191 2.57 6.43 11.22
N TYR A 192 2.90 5.81 10.10
CA TYR A 192 3.85 6.39 9.14
C TYR A 192 3.28 7.60 8.41
N ALA A 193 1.99 7.59 8.10
CA ALA A 193 1.32 8.73 7.49
C ALA A 193 1.25 9.93 8.46
N ILE A 194 0.95 9.69 9.74
CA ILE A 194 0.99 10.72 10.78
C ILE A 194 2.41 11.24 10.99
N ALA A 195 3.41 10.35 11.00
CA ALA A 195 4.81 10.74 11.13
C ALA A 195 5.26 11.64 9.95
N ASP A 196 4.80 11.36 8.73
CA ASP A 196 5.05 12.24 7.59
C ASP A 196 4.40 13.62 7.78
N ALA A 197 3.14 13.66 8.21
CA ALA A 197 2.43 14.92 8.43
C ALA A 197 3.12 15.79 9.51
N ILE A 198 3.51 15.20 10.64
CA ILE A 198 4.13 15.93 11.75
C ILE A 198 5.60 16.23 11.48
N MET A 199 6.38 15.23 11.06
CA MET A 199 7.85 15.36 11.03
C MET A 199 8.36 15.89 9.69
N ALA A 200 7.72 15.55 8.58
CA ALA A 200 8.15 15.96 7.25
C ALA A 200 7.43 17.27 6.83
N LEU A 201 6.09 17.27 6.89
CA LEU A 201 5.28 18.43 6.49
C LEU A 201 5.18 19.50 7.59
N LYS A 202 5.69 19.23 8.80
CA LYS A 202 5.70 20.16 9.94
C LYS A 202 4.31 20.65 10.37
N LEU A 203 3.29 19.82 10.20
CA LEU A 203 1.93 20.15 10.57
C LEU A 203 1.69 19.91 12.06
N PRO A 204 0.99 20.81 12.75
CA PRO A 204 0.58 20.60 14.14
C PRO A 204 -0.48 19.48 14.21
N PRO A 205 -0.47 18.62 15.26
CA PRO A 205 -1.37 17.47 15.37
C PRO A 205 -2.86 17.85 15.27
N GLU A 206 -3.26 19.00 15.77
CA GLU A 206 -4.63 19.51 15.72
C GLU A 206 -5.12 19.79 14.29
N ASN A 207 -4.22 19.94 13.33
CA ASN A 207 -4.53 20.16 11.93
C ASN A 207 -4.55 18.85 11.11
N ILE A 208 -4.42 17.68 11.76
CA ILE A 208 -4.41 16.40 11.07
C ILE A 208 -5.74 15.69 11.27
N ARG A 209 -6.30 15.16 10.18
CA ARG A 209 -7.49 14.32 10.19
C ARG A 209 -7.17 13.02 9.48
N VAL A 210 -7.43 11.90 10.15
CA VAL A 210 -7.10 10.56 9.63
C VAL A 210 -8.36 9.74 9.46
N VAL A 211 -8.50 9.14 8.30
CA VAL A 211 -9.43 8.05 8.04
C VAL A 211 -8.59 6.80 7.82
N SER A 212 -8.72 5.82 8.72
CA SER A 212 -8.05 4.53 8.62
C SER A 212 -9.07 3.46 8.28
N ILE A 213 -8.85 2.75 7.17
CA ILE A 213 -9.75 1.71 6.68
C ILE A 213 -9.04 0.37 6.75
N GLY A 214 -9.56 -0.52 7.60
CA GLY A 214 -9.14 -1.90 7.68
C GLY A 214 -9.77 -2.78 6.60
N VAL A 215 -9.61 -4.08 6.74
CA VAL A 215 -10.10 -5.09 5.79
C VAL A 215 -11.27 -5.92 6.33
N GLY A 216 -11.93 -5.43 7.38
CA GLY A 216 -13.03 -6.10 8.06
C GLY A 216 -12.58 -7.25 8.94
N VAL A 217 -13.54 -7.78 9.72
CA VAL A 217 -13.35 -8.95 10.58
C VAL A 217 -13.95 -10.16 9.87
N TYR A 218 -13.16 -11.20 9.71
CA TYR A 218 -13.62 -12.48 9.16
C TYR A 218 -13.74 -13.50 10.28
N PRO A 219 -14.79 -14.32 10.28
CA PRO A 219 -14.86 -15.43 11.21
C PRO A 219 -13.68 -16.37 10.94
N SER A 220 -13.02 -16.81 12.03
CA SER A 220 -11.96 -17.81 11.90
C SER A 220 -12.49 -19.05 11.17
N PRO A 221 -11.74 -19.59 10.19
CA PRO A 221 -12.13 -20.85 9.57
C PRO A 221 -12.37 -21.88 10.68
N LYS A 222 -13.47 -22.66 10.59
CA LYS A 222 -13.68 -23.78 11.49
C LYS A 222 -12.44 -24.65 11.43
N GLN A 223 -11.77 -24.84 12.56
CA GLN A 223 -10.57 -25.69 12.64
C GLN A 223 -10.90 -27.08 12.10
N SER A 224 -10.39 -27.39 10.94
CA SER A 224 -10.39 -28.78 10.45
C SER A 224 -9.34 -29.52 11.27
N TRP A 225 -9.67 -30.71 11.76
CA TRP A 225 -8.78 -31.58 12.55
C TRP A 225 -7.44 -31.88 11.85
N PHE A 226 -7.33 -31.67 10.54
CA PHE A 226 -6.12 -31.82 9.74
C PHE A 226 -5.16 -30.62 9.75
N SER A 227 -5.51 -29.46 10.33
CA SER A 227 -4.63 -28.28 10.39
C SER A 227 -3.83 -28.18 11.69
N SER A 228 -3.57 -29.30 12.37
CA SER A 228 -2.99 -29.34 13.72
C SER A 228 -1.47 -29.20 13.80
N THR A 229 -0.77 -28.76 12.77
CA THR A 229 0.64 -28.40 12.93
C THR A 229 0.75 -27.01 13.54
N LYS A 230 1.40 -26.90 14.71
CA LYS A 230 1.66 -25.65 15.43
C LYS A 230 2.20 -24.53 14.51
N TRP A 231 2.91 -24.89 13.45
CA TRP A 231 3.43 -23.99 12.42
C TRP A 231 2.34 -23.37 11.54
N ALA A 232 1.34 -24.16 11.13
CA ALA A 232 0.22 -23.63 10.35
C ALA A 232 -0.65 -22.70 11.20
N GLN A 233 -0.83 -23.02 12.49
CA GLN A 233 -1.53 -22.16 13.44
C GLN A 233 -0.77 -20.87 13.72
N MET A 234 0.56 -20.93 13.84
CA MET A 234 1.41 -19.76 14.07
C MET A 234 1.43 -18.83 12.83
N LEU A 235 1.51 -19.38 11.62
CA LEU A 235 1.41 -18.61 10.37
C LEU A 235 0.03 -17.99 10.18
N MET A 236 -1.04 -18.72 10.53
CA MET A 236 -2.41 -18.18 10.48
C MET A 236 -2.66 -17.15 11.58
N SER A 237 -2.08 -17.29 12.77
CA SER A 237 -2.21 -16.30 13.86
C SER A 237 -1.48 -15.00 13.54
N VAL A 238 -0.35 -15.05 12.86
CA VAL A 238 0.32 -13.84 12.33
C VAL A 238 -0.55 -13.12 11.30
N GLN A 239 -1.31 -13.85 10.48
CA GLN A 239 -2.30 -13.23 9.59
C GLN A 239 -3.56 -12.72 10.28
N LEU A 240 -3.87 -13.18 11.50
CA LEU A 240 -5.04 -12.79 12.29
C LEU A 240 -4.74 -11.67 13.28
N LEU A 241 -3.48 -11.45 13.62
CA LEU A 241 -3.01 -10.34 14.46
C LEU A 241 -2.65 -9.08 13.65
N GLN A 242 -2.74 -9.17 12.35
CA GLN A 242 -2.65 -8.09 11.38
C GLN A 242 -4.05 -7.79 10.83
#